data_8fd47e16cacd2bfe3c96efc2028aa301
#
_entry.id   8fd47e16cacd2bfe3c96efc2028aa301
#
_cell.length_a   1.000
_cell.length_b   1.000
_cell.length_c   1.000
_cell.angle_alpha   90.00
_cell.angle_beta   90.00
_cell.angle_gamma   90.00
#
_symmetry.space_group_name_H-M   'P 1'
#
loop_
_entity.id
_entity.type
_entity.pdbx_description
1 polymer ?
#
loop_
_entity_poly.entity_id
_entity_poly.type
_entity_poly.pdbx_seq_one_letter_code
_entity_poly.pdbx_strand_id
1 'polypeptide(L)'
;MKYESLKDHLLAISEDKYEITLSFRQLEAILGFELPKSAVDYRQWWGNQRETKSRPQAEAWLAAGFLVDGVQLRKPGGSVRFHRK
;
A
#
# COMPACT_ATOMS: atom_id res chain seq x y z
N MET A 1 3.26 -2.50 14.77
CA MET A 1 3.01 -1.46 13.75
C MET A 1 1.67 -1.72 13.08
N LYS A 2 0.92 -0.66 12.84
CA LYS A 2 -0.44 -0.80 12.31
C LYS A 2 -0.52 -1.46 10.93
N TYR A 3 0.47 -1.20 10.08
CA TYR A 3 0.49 -1.70 8.70
C TYR A 3 1.42 -2.88 8.49
N GLU A 4 1.77 -3.59 9.56
CA GLU A 4 2.68 -4.73 9.52
C GLU A 4 2.20 -5.83 8.58
N SER A 5 0.89 -6.08 8.58
CA SER A 5 0.32 -7.14 7.72
C SER A 5 0.57 -6.86 6.24
N LEU A 6 0.51 -5.60 5.83
CA LEU A 6 0.79 -5.23 4.45
C LEU A 6 2.27 -5.46 4.12
N LYS A 7 3.16 -5.06 5.02
CA LYS A 7 4.59 -5.31 4.86
C LYS A 7 4.86 -6.80 4.69
N ASP A 8 4.28 -7.62 5.57
CA ASP A 8 4.48 -9.07 5.52
C ASP A 8 3.94 -9.66 4.22
N HIS A 9 2.80 -9.18 3.76
CA HIS A 9 2.22 -9.63 2.50
C HIS A 9 3.15 -9.33 1.33
N LEU A 10 3.70 -8.12 1.28
CA LEU A 10 4.61 -7.71 0.20
C LEU A 10 5.92 -8.49 0.25
N LEU A 11 6.43 -8.77 1.45
CA LEU A 11 7.66 -9.56 1.60
C LEU A 11 7.47 -11.00 1.14
N ALA A 12 6.25 -11.53 1.20
CA ALA A 12 5.95 -12.89 0.79
C ALA A 12 5.79 -13.05 -0.73
N ILE A 13 5.77 -11.94 -1.48
CA ILE A 13 5.63 -12.00 -2.93
C ILE A 13 6.92 -12.53 -3.54
N SER A 14 6.78 -13.45 -4.51
CA SER A 14 7.90 -14.06 -5.20
C SER A 14 8.85 -13.03 -5.80
N GLU A 15 10.14 -13.27 -5.70
CA GLU A 15 11.17 -12.33 -6.17
C GLU A 15 11.11 -12.05 -7.67
N ASP A 16 10.56 -12.97 -8.45
CA ASP A 16 10.43 -12.76 -9.89
C ASP A 16 9.25 -11.87 -10.26
N LYS A 17 8.39 -11.52 -9.30
CA LYS A 17 7.32 -10.56 -9.54
C LYS A 17 7.83 -9.15 -9.27
N TYR A 18 7.81 -8.35 -10.31
CA TYR A 18 8.30 -6.98 -10.22
C TYR A 18 7.26 -6.02 -9.67
N GLU A 19 5.99 -6.25 -10.01
CA GLU A 19 4.92 -5.37 -9.56
C GLU A 19 3.67 -6.15 -9.21
N ILE A 20 2.80 -5.54 -8.42
CA ILE A 20 1.51 -6.11 -8.05
C ILE A 20 0.50 -4.98 -7.87
N THR A 21 -0.72 -5.21 -8.33
CA THR A 21 -1.83 -4.27 -8.12
C THR A 21 -2.80 -4.89 -7.14
N LEU A 22 -3.12 -4.14 -6.09
CA LEU A 22 -4.06 -4.57 -5.06
C LEU A 22 -5.23 -3.60 -5.02
N SER A 23 -6.44 -4.12 -5.04
CA SER A 23 -7.62 -3.30 -4.87
C SER A 23 -7.72 -2.82 -3.42
N PHE A 24 -8.48 -1.76 -3.18
CA PHE A 24 -8.72 -1.29 -1.82
C PHE A 24 -9.34 -2.41 -0.98
N ARG A 25 -10.24 -3.20 -1.56
CA ARG A 25 -10.85 -4.33 -0.86
C ARG A 25 -9.82 -5.38 -0.48
N GLN A 26 -8.89 -5.70 -1.39
CA GLN A 26 -7.81 -6.63 -1.08
C GLN A 26 -6.90 -6.08 0.02
N LEU A 27 -6.60 -4.80 -0.03
CA LEU A 27 -5.78 -4.16 1.00
C LEU A 27 -6.47 -4.22 2.36
N GLU A 28 -7.76 -3.97 2.40
CA GLU A 28 -8.52 -4.08 3.66
C GLU A 28 -8.52 -5.50 4.21
N ALA A 29 -8.63 -6.48 3.33
CA ALA A 29 -8.55 -7.88 3.75
C ALA A 29 -7.18 -8.24 4.32
N ILE A 30 -6.11 -7.72 3.70
CA ILE A 30 -4.75 -7.93 4.18
C ILE A 30 -4.53 -7.24 5.52
N LEU A 31 -5.01 -6.03 5.66
CA LEU A 31 -4.80 -5.23 6.87
C LEU A 31 -5.69 -5.66 8.03
N GLY A 32 -6.88 -6.16 7.73
CA GLY A 32 -7.84 -6.55 8.75
C GLY A 32 -8.67 -5.40 9.29
N PHE A 33 -8.66 -4.26 8.62
CA PHE A 33 -9.47 -3.10 8.98
C PHE A 33 -9.75 -2.26 7.74
N GLU A 34 -10.73 -1.37 7.83
CA GLU A 34 -11.09 -0.50 6.72
C GLU A 34 -10.03 0.58 6.52
N LEU A 35 -9.76 0.90 5.25
CA LEU A 35 -8.86 2.00 4.94
C LEU A 35 -9.45 3.31 5.45
N PRO A 36 -8.61 4.22 5.97
CA PRO A 36 -9.11 5.52 6.41
C PRO A 36 -9.62 6.32 5.21
N LYS A 37 -10.51 7.25 5.48
CA LYS A 37 -11.11 8.06 4.43
C LYS A 37 -10.07 8.77 3.57
N SER A 38 -8.99 9.25 4.18
CA SER A 38 -7.92 9.93 3.45
C SER A 38 -7.22 9.02 2.44
N ALA A 39 -7.14 7.71 2.72
CA ALA A 39 -6.57 6.74 1.77
C ALA A 39 -7.47 6.59 0.55
N VAL A 40 -8.78 6.68 0.74
CA VAL A 40 -9.75 6.50 -0.35
C VAL A 40 -9.93 7.79 -1.15
N ASP A 41 -9.77 8.95 -0.50
CA ASP A 41 -10.07 10.25 -1.12
C ASP A 41 -8.84 10.96 -1.67
N TYR A 42 -7.65 10.70 -1.15
CA TYR A 42 -6.47 11.48 -1.51
C TYR A 42 -5.31 10.60 -1.95
N ARG A 43 -4.81 10.89 -3.15
CA ARG A 43 -3.67 10.15 -3.72
C ARG A 43 -2.41 10.33 -2.86
N GLN A 44 -2.24 11.48 -2.23
CA GLN A 44 -1.07 11.77 -1.40
C GLN A 44 -0.90 10.80 -0.24
N TRP A 45 -1.99 10.20 0.23
CA TRP A 45 -1.91 9.22 1.31
C TRP A 45 -0.99 8.04 0.93
N TRP A 46 -0.90 7.75 -0.37
CA TRP A 46 -0.09 6.65 -0.89
C TRP A 46 1.30 7.09 -1.35
N GLY A 47 1.77 8.27 -0.93
CA GLY A 47 3.08 8.77 -1.30
C GLY A 47 4.23 7.96 -0.73
N ASN A 48 5.33 7.91 -1.45
CA ASN A 48 6.53 7.17 -1.07
C ASN A 48 7.46 8.03 -0.21
N GLN A 49 6.97 8.55 0.89
CA GLN A 49 7.74 9.47 1.71
C GLN A 49 8.62 8.71 2.68
N ARG A 50 9.88 9.09 2.74
CA ARG A 50 10.85 8.49 3.65
C ARG A 50 10.64 8.88 5.10
N GLU A 51 10.06 10.06 5.32
CA GLU A 51 9.70 10.46 6.67
C GLU A 51 8.40 9.75 7.03
N THR A 52 8.50 8.78 7.93
CA THR A 52 7.37 7.90 8.23
C THR A 52 6.68 8.19 9.56
N LYS A 53 7.13 9.19 10.31
CA LYS A 53 6.49 9.52 11.58
C LYS A 53 5.03 9.96 11.39
N SER A 54 4.79 10.77 10.36
CA SER A 54 3.44 11.21 10.03
C SER A 54 2.77 10.36 8.96
N ARG A 55 3.51 9.39 8.39
CA ARG A 55 3.00 8.53 7.34
C ARG A 55 3.46 7.10 7.55
N PRO A 56 2.99 6.44 8.61
CA PRO A 56 3.44 5.09 8.94
C PRO A 56 3.07 4.06 7.88
N GLN A 57 2.05 4.33 7.06
CA GLN A 57 1.65 3.42 5.99
C GLN A 57 2.77 3.25 4.96
N ALA A 58 3.50 4.34 4.64
CA ALA A 58 4.58 4.27 3.65
C ALA A 58 5.72 3.38 4.13
N GLU A 59 5.96 3.34 5.43
CA GLU A 59 6.99 2.48 5.98
C GLU A 59 6.76 1.02 5.61
N ALA A 60 5.50 0.60 5.56
CA ALA A 60 5.17 -0.80 5.27
C ALA A 60 5.70 -1.21 3.89
N TRP A 61 5.39 -0.45 2.84
CA TRP A 61 5.85 -0.87 1.51
C TRP A 61 7.32 -0.51 1.26
N LEU A 62 7.81 0.59 1.82
CA LEU A 62 9.21 0.94 1.67
C LEU A 62 10.12 -0.09 2.36
N ALA A 63 9.75 -0.54 3.56
CA ALA A 63 10.53 -1.56 4.28
C ALA A 63 10.50 -2.91 3.56
N ALA A 64 9.43 -3.19 2.83
CA ALA A 64 9.33 -4.43 2.05
C ALA A 64 10.06 -4.33 0.70
N GLY A 65 10.62 -3.17 0.37
CA GLY A 65 11.35 -2.99 -0.89
C GLY A 65 10.47 -2.61 -2.07
N PHE A 66 9.30 -2.03 -1.81
CA PHE A 66 8.36 -1.62 -2.85
C PHE A 66 8.12 -0.13 -2.82
N LEU A 67 7.69 0.39 -3.97
CA LEU A 67 7.20 1.76 -4.12
C LEU A 67 5.78 1.72 -4.68
N VAL A 68 4.98 2.70 -4.33
CA VAL A 68 3.70 2.90 -5.00
C VAL A 68 3.96 3.71 -6.26
N ASP A 69 3.52 3.22 -7.42
CA ASP A 69 3.70 3.96 -8.68
C ASP A 69 2.39 4.24 -9.41
N GLY A 70 1.26 3.92 -8.78
CA GLY A 70 -0.02 4.25 -9.37
C GLY A 70 -1.15 4.03 -8.39
N VAL A 71 -2.08 4.95 -8.35
CA VAL A 71 -3.27 4.85 -7.50
C VAL A 71 -4.47 5.26 -8.33
N GLN A 72 -5.52 4.44 -8.29
CA GLN A 72 -6.78 4.77 -8.90
C GLN A 72 -7.83 4.94 -7.82
N LEU A 73 -8.31 6.17 -7.69
CA LEU A 73 -9.30 6.52 -6.68
C LEU A 73 -10.69 6.46 -7.30
N ARG A 74 -11.21 5.25 -7.44
CA ARG A 74 -12.56 5.05 -7.96
C ARG A 74 -13.48 4.63 -6.83
N LYS A 75 -14.72 5.07 -6.90
CA LYS A 75 -15.74 4.61 -5.96
C LYS A 75 -16.81 3.86 -6.74
N PRO A 76 -17.10 2.58 -6.32
CA PRO A 76 -16.58 1.91 -5.13
C PRO A 76 -15.30 1.16 -5.44
N GLY A 77 -14.42 1.11 -5.98
CA GLY A 77 -13.33 0.16 -6.18
C GLY A 77 -12.01 0.75 -6.64
N GLY A 78 -11.30 1.40 -5.74
CA GLY A 78 -9.96 1.88 -6.03
C GLY A 78 -8.92 0.77 -6.03
N SER A 79 -7.72 1.08 -6.51
CA SER A 79 -6.60 0.14 -6.51
C SER A 79 -5.27 0.88 -6.42
N VAL A 80 -4.25 0.14 -6.01
CA VAL A 80 -2.91 0.66 -5.83
C VAL A 80 -1.92 -0.29 -6.50
N ARG A 81 -1.01 0.25 -7.28
CA ARG A 81 0.04 -0.54 -7.90
C ARG A 81 1.35 -0.31 -7.17
N PHE A 82 1.95 -1.41 -6.73
CA PHE A 82 3.26 -1.43 -6.07
C PHE A 82 4.27 -2.05 -7.02
N HIS A 83 5.48 -1.53 -7.04
CA HIS A 83 6.57 -2.17 -7.78
C HIS A 83 7.83 -2.18 -6.94
N ARG A 84 8.73 -3.11 -7.24
CA ARG A 84 10.00 -3.20 -6.53
C ARG A 84 10.90 -2.03 -6.85
N LYS A 85 11.68 -1.63 -5.86
CA LYS A 85 12.70 -0.59 -6.05
C LYS A 85 13.77 -1.05 -7.03
#